data_221bb95926715a5207099c4e04b71f12
#
_entry.id   221bb95926715a5207099c4e04b71f12
#
_cell.length_a   1.000
_cell.length_b   1.000
_cell.length_c   1.000
_cell.angle_alpha   90.00
_cell.angle_beta   90.00
_cell.angle_gamma   90.00
#
_symmetry.space_group_name_H-M   'P 1'
#
loop_
_entity.id
_entity.type
_entity.pdbx_description
1 polymer ?
#
loop_
_entity_poly.entity_id
_entity_poly.type
_entity_poly.pdbx_seq_one_letter_code
_entity_poly.pdbx_strand_id
1 'polypeptide(L)'
;MNSRRAAWCFAGPALLVIGVFFFLPVLAALVMSLTDFDIYALANLDNLRFVGLRNYAELLQTPLFWQALGNTLYFVVVGVPLSIAASLGAALLLNSRLTWFKGLFRTAFFAPVVTSLVAVAVIWRYLLHTRYGMMNHGLDQLGISPVDWLNDPDWAMPAIILFAVWKNFGYNMIIFLAGLQSIPDDLYEAAGLDGAGVWGQFRFITWPMLGPTMLMVSILSMSGYFQLFAEPYVMTQGGPVQSTVSVLYFMYEQGFKWWNLGAASAVAFVLFVIMFGVTLLQLRFAKGADA
;
A
#
# COMPACT_ATOMS: atom_id res chain seq x y z
N MET A 1 -36.27 -24.24 15.59
CA MET A 1 -36.09 -23.05 14.72
C MET A 1 -35.39 -23.53 13.44
N ASN A 2 -35.98 -23.31 12.26
CA ASN A 2 -35.36 -23.80 11.03
C ASN A 2 -33.93 -23.20 10.90
N SER A 3 -32.94 -24.06 10.66
CA SER A 3 -31.51 -23.67 10.57
C SER A 3 -31.26 -22.42 9.66
N ARG A 4 -32.05 -22.29 8.58
CA ARG A 4 -32.01 -21.10 7.68
C ARG A 4 -32.44 -19.80 8.39
N ARG A 5 -33.50 -19.84 9.23
CA ARG A 5 -33.97 -18.64 9.97
C ARG A 5 -32.94 -18.22 11.02
N ALA A 6 -32.34 -19.16 11.72
CA ALA A 6 -31.25 -18.88 12.63
C ALA A 6 -30.06 -18.24 11.92
N ALA A 7 -29.62 -18.78 10.78
CA ALA A 7 -28.53 -18.24 10.00
C ALA A 7 -28.79 -16.77 9.58
N TRP A 8 -30.00 -16.46 9.08
CA TRP A 8 -30.37 -15.09 8.71
C TRP A 8 -30.49 -14.14 9.91
N CYS A 9 -30.93 -14.61 11.08
CA CYS A 9 -30.95 -13.78 12.29
C CYS A 9 -29.56 -13.40 12.77
N PHE A 10 -28.57 -14.27 12.61
CA PHE A 10 -27.17 -13.98 13.01
C PHE A 10 -26.39 -13.22 11.93
N ALA A 11 -26.52 -13.59 10.66
CA ALA A 11 -25.80 -12.94 9.57
C ALA A 11 -26.49 -11.63 9.09
N GLY A 12 -27.82 -11.54 9.20
CA GLY A 12 -28.60 -10.42 8.67
C GLY A 12 -28.15 -9.04 9.14
N PRO A 13 -27.94 -8.78 10.44
CA PRO A 13 -27.47 -7.48 10.91
C PRO A 13 -26.12 -7.08 10.31
N ALA A 14 -25.16 -8.03 10.24
CA ALA A 14 -23.87 -7.77 9.64
C ALA A 14 -23.96 -7.47 8.13
N LEU A 15 -24.76 -8.28 7.39
CA LEU A 15 -25.00 -8.07 5.97
C LEU A 15 -25.72 -6.74 5.69
N LEU A 16 -26.64 -6.34 6.55
CA LEU A 16 -27.32 -5.05 6.43
C LEU A 16 -26.33 -3.89 6.60
N VAL A 17 -25.49 -3.94 7.64
CA VAL A 17 -24.46 -2.91 7.86
C VAL A 17 -23.50 -2.85 6.67
N ILE A 18 -23.00 -3.98 6.19
CA ILE A 18 -22.13 -4.03 5.01
C ILE A 18 -22.89 -3.50 3.78
N GLY A 19 -24.15 -3.88 3.58
CA GLY A 19 -24.97 -3.41 2.47
C GLY A 19 -25.11 -1.88 2.45
N VAL A 20 -25.47 -1.29 3.60
CA VAL A 20 -25.74 0.15 3.72
C VAL A 20 -24.45 0.98 3.75
N PHE A 21 -23.43 0.55 4.48
CA PHE A 21 -22.24 1.37 4.70
C PHE A 21 -21.06 1.09 3.74
N PHE A 22 -21.11 -0.03 3.03
CA PHE A 22 -20.09 -0.37 2.04
C PHE A 22 -20.65 -0.39 0.61
N PHE A 23 -21.65 -1.23 0.32
CA PHE A 23 -22.13 -1.38 -1.05
C PHE A 23 -22.90 -0.15 -1.56
N LEU A 24 -23.75 0.45 -0.74
CA LEU A 24 -24.54 1.62 -1.17
C LEU A 24 -23.66 2.84 -1.52
N PRO A 25 -22.63 3.23 -0.73
CA PRO A 25 -21.70 4.30 -1.15
C PRO A 25 -20.92 3.97 -2.41
N VAL A 26 -20.52 2.72 -2.63
CA VAL A 26 -19.83 2.28 -3.86
C VAL A 26 -20.74 2.43 -5.07
N LEU A 27 -22.02 2.00 -4.96
CA LEU A 27 -23.01 2.18 -6.02
C LEU A 27 -23.33 3.66 -6.28
N ALA A 28 -23.43 4.45 -5.21
CA ALA A 28 -23.62 5.90 -5.34
C ALA A 28 -22.44 6.55 -6.08
N ALA A 29 -21.20 6.21 -5.71
CA ALA A 29 -20.01 6.68 -6.42
C ALA A 29 -19.99 6.23 -7.89
N LEU A 30 -20.46 5.00 -8.21
CA LEU A 30 -20.60 4.55 -9.60
C LEU A 30 -21.58 5.44 -10.38
N VAL A 31 -22.74 5.72 -9.81
CA VAL A 31 -23.72 6.63 -10.44
C VAL A 31 -23.11 8.02 -10.61
N MET A 32 -22.46 8.56 -9.58
CA MET A 32 -21.81 9.88 -9.63
C MET A 32 -20.74 9.92 -10.72
N SER A 33 -19.99 8.85 -10.96
CA SER A 33 -18.96 8.81 -12.01
C SER A 33 -19.52 8.97 -13.43
N LEU A 34 -20.82 8.72 -13.62
CA LEU A 34 -21.54 8.85 -14.88
C LEU A 34 -22.32 10.17 -15.00
N THR A 35 -22.17 11.05 -14.02
CA THR A 35 -22.86 12.35 -13.94
C THR A 35 -21.86 13.49 -13.82
N ASP A 36 -22.30 14.72 -14.10
CA ASP A 36 -21.53 15.95 -13.85
C ASP A 36 -21.69 16.46 -12.40
N PHE A 37 -21.65 15.54 -11.42
CA PHE A 37 -21.88 15.89 -10.04
C PHE A 37 -20.75 16.81 -9.51
N ASP A 38 -21.11 18.09 -9.34
CA ASP A 38 -20.22 19.13 -8.87
C ASP A 38 -20.84 19.89 -7.68
N ILE A 39 -20.24 21.02 -7.28
CA ILE A 39 -20.72 21.86 -6.19
C ILE A 39 -22.14 22.42 -6.46
N TYR A 40 -22.50 22.66 -7.73
CA TYR A 40 -23.82 23.20 -8.08
C TYR A 40 -24.90 22.13 -7.98
N ALA A 41 -24.59 20.90 -8.37
CA ALA A 41 -25.47 19.74 -8.22
C ALA A 41 -25.62 19.36 -6.72
N LEU A 42 -24.60 19.62 -5.89
CA LEU A 42 -24.71 19.45 -4.44
C LEU A 42 -25.71 20.44 -3.82
N ALA A 43 -25.77 21.68 -4.33
CA ALA A 43 -26.70 22.70 -3.86
C ALA A 43 -28.13 22.48 -4.37
N ASN A 44 -28.30 22.02 -5.61
CA ASN A 44 -29.60 21.69 -6.21
C ASN A 44 -29.45 20.54 -7.20
N LEU A 45 -30.11 19.41 -6.88
CA LEU A 45 -30.08 18.19 -7.71
C LEU A 45 -30.67 18.38 -9.12
N ASP A 46 -31.46 19.43 -9.38
CA ASP A 46 -31.96 19.75 -10.72
C ASP A 46 -30.81 20.11 -11.70
N ASN A 47 -29.66 20.51 -11.18
CA ASN A 47 -28.46 20.77 -11.97
C ASN A 47 -27.70 19.50 -12.38
N LEU A 48 -28.03 18.35 -11.76
CA LEU A 48 -27.38 17.09 -12.03
C LEU A 48 -27.75 16.56 -13.42
N ARG A 49 -26.75 16.31 -14.27
CA ARG A 49 -26.92 15.76 -15.61
C ARG A 49 -26.21 14.44 -15.75
N PHE A 50 -26.86 13.52 -16.44
CA PHE A 50 -26.22 12.28 -16.84
C PHE A 50 -25.32 12.53 -18.05
N VAL A 51 -24.00 12.34 -17.88
CA VAL A 51 -22.97 12.58 -18.91
C VAL A 51 -22.35 11.29 -19.45
N GLY A 52 -22.79 10.13 -18.96
CA GLY A 52 -22.29 8.83 -19.37
C GLY A 52 -20.78 8.67 -19.11
N LEU A 53 -20.01 8.29 -20.12
CA LEU A 53 -18.56 8.05 -19.98
C LEU A 53 -17.71 9.30 -20.19
N ARG A 54 -18.28 10.50 -20.22
CA ARG A 54 -17.56 11.74 -20.47
C ARG A 54 -16.45 11.98 -19.43
N ASN A 55 -16.72 11.78 -18.13
CA ASN A 55 -15.72 11.93 -17.06
C ASN A 55 -14.49 11.04 -17.29
N TYR A 56 -14.71 9.81 -17.77
CA TYR A 56 -13.62 8.89 -18.11
C TYR A 56 -12.83 9.34 -19.34
N ALA A 57 -13.52 9.86 -20.37
CA ALA A 57 -12.86 10.36 -21.57
C ALA A 57 -12.00 11.60 -21.26
N GLU A 58 -12.51 12.54 -20.47
CA GLU A 58 -11.77 13.72 -20.02
C GLU A 58 -10.60 13.35 -19.12
N LEU A 59 -10.78 12.40 -18.21
CA LEU A 59 -9.72 11.86 -17.36
C LEU A 59 -8.55 11.32 -18.19
N LEU A 60 -8.83 10.50 -19.20
CA LEU A 60 -7.80 9.90 -20.06
C LEU A 60 -7.08 10.92 -20.95
N GLN A 61 -7.66 12.11 -21.15
CA GLN A 61 -7.05 13.23 -21.86
C GLN A 61 -6.25 14.17 -20.94
N THR A 62 -6.34 13.99 -19.62
CA THR A 62 -5.69 14.85 -18.62
C THR A 62 -4.24 14.41 -18.41
N PRO A 63 -3.20 15.23 -18.79
CA PRO A 63 -1.81 14.84 -18.63
C PRO A 63 -1.43 14.55 -17.18
N LEU A 64 -1.97 15.32 -16.22
CA LEU A 64 -1.71 15.15 -14.79
C LEU A 64 -2.18 13.79 -14.27
N PHE A 65 -3.26 13.23 -14.83
CA PHE A 65 -3.71 11.88 -14.47
C PHE A 65 -2.66 10.81 -14.83
N TRP A 66 -2.07 10.89 -16.02
CA TRP A 66 -1.04 9.96 -16.46
C TRP A 66 0.25 10.09 -15.65
N GLN A 67 0.61 11.32 -15.28
CA GLN A 67 1.73 11.56 -14.36
C GLN A 67 1.44 10.95 -12.97
N ALA A 68 0.26 11.18 -12.42
CA ALA A 68 -0.17 10.61 -11.14
C ALA A 68 -0.19 9.07 -11.16
N LEU A 69 -0.63 8.49 -12.28
CA LEU A 69 -0.62 7.05 -12.49
C LEU A 69 0.81 6.52 -12.56
N GLY A 70 1.69 7.19 -13.31
CA GLY A 70 3.11 6.84 -13.39
C GLY A 70 3.80 6.90 -12.03
N ASN A 71 3.56 7.96 -11.26
CA ASN A 71 4.09 8.12 -9.90
C ASN A 71 3.60 7.00 -8.97
N THR A 72 2.29 6.67 -9.03
CA THR A 72 1.71 5.59 -8.23
C THR A 72 2.30 4.23 -8.62
N LEU A 73 2.43 3.95 -9.91
CA LEU A 73 3.03 2.70 -10.39
C LEU A 73 4.51 2.60 -9.98
N TYR A 74 5.28 3.68 -10.09
CA TYR A 74 6.66 3.71 -9.62
C TYR A 74 6.76 3.40 -8.12
N PHE A 75 5.91 4.06 -7.31
CA PHE A 75 5.84 3.82 -5.88
C PHE A 75 5.51 2.35 -5.54
N VAL A 76 4.55 1.75 -6.26
CA VAL A 76 4.15 0.36 -6.06
C VAL A 76 5.25 -0.60 -6.50
N VAL A 77 5.78 -0.45 -7.72
CA VAL A 77 6.77 -1.37 -8.30
C VAL A 77 8.08 -1.38 -7.53
N VAL A 78 8.48 -0.25 -6.97
CA VAL A 78 9.71 -0.15 -6.16
C VAL A 78 9.42 -0.41 -4.69
N GLY A 79 8.39 0.20 -4.14
CA GLY A 79 8.11 0.15 -2.70
C GLY A 79 7.63 -1.21 -2.21
N VAL A 80 6.78 -1.92 -2.96
CA VAL A 80 6.27 -3.23 -2.54
C VAL A 80 7.38 -4.28 -2.46
N PRO A 81 8.24 -4.48 -3.47
CA PRO A 81 9.35 -5.41 -3.36
C PRO A 81 10.33 -5.07 -2.24
N LEU A 82 10.65 -3.78 -2.04
CA LEU A 82 11.51 -3.34 -0.94
C LEU A 82 10.87 -3.62 0.42
N SER A 83 9.57 -3.34 0.58
CA SER A 83 8.84 -3.63 1.82
C SER A 83 8.81 -5.13 2.12
N ILE A 84 8.55 -5.97 1.11
CA ILE A 84 8.55 -7.43 1.24
C ILE A 84 9.95 -7.93 1.60
N ALA A 85 10.99 -7.46 0.91
CA ALA A 85 12.37 -7.85 1.18
C ALA A 85 12.82 -7.46 2.60
N ALA A 86 12.54 -6.22 3.03
CA ALA A 86 12.83 -5.76 4.39
C ALA A 86 12.09 -6.58 5.45
N SER A 87 10.80 -6.85 5.21
CA SER A 87 9.94 -7.61 6.12
C SER A 87 10.38 -9.06 6.25
N LEU A 88 10.66 -9.72 5.13
CA LEU A 88 11.13 -11.11 5.10
C LEU A 88 12.51 -11.21 5.75
N GLY A 89 13.43 -10.29 5.42
CA GLY A 89 14.77 -10.24 6.03
C GLY A 89 14.69 -10.10 7.54
N ALA A 90 13.86 -9.17 8.04
CA ALA A 90 13.65 -9.00 9.48
C ALA A 90 13.01 -10.23 10.13
N ALA A 91 12.02 -10.86 9.46
CA ALA A 91 11.39 -12.08 9.96
C ALA A 91 12.37 -13.27 10.05
N LEU A 92 13.22 -13.47 9.03
CA LEU A 92 14.27 -14.49 9.03
C LEU A 92 15.27 -14.28 10.16
N LEU A 93 15.73 -13.03 10.37
CA LEU A 93 16.62 -12.68 11.48
C LEU A 93 15.96 -12.99 12.83
N LEU A 94 14.72 -12.61 13.04
CA LEU A 94 13.98 -12.85 14.29
C LEU A 94 13.66 -14.33 14.51
N ASN A 95 13.47 -15.10 13.43
CA ASN A 95 13.23 -16.54 13.52
C ASN A 95 14.50 -17.32 13.87
N SER A 96 15.68 -16.75 13.60
CA SER A 96 16.95 -17.43 13.83
C SER A 96 17.17 -17.74 15.32
N ARG A 97 17.88 -18.85 15.60
CA ARG A 97 18.26 -19.24 16.98
C ARG A 97 19.32 -18.32 17.58
N LEU A 98 20.01 -17.54 16.75
CA LEU A 98 21.08 -16.63 17.16
C LEU A 98 20.57 -15.28 17.71
N THR A 99 19.30 -14.93 17.48
CA THR A 99 18.75 -13.65 17.90
C THR A 99 18.34 -13.68 19.35
N TRP A 100 19.01 -12.87 20.16
CA TRP A 100 18.65 -12.60 21.55
C TRP A 100 17.65 -11.45 21.62
N PHE A 101 16.83 -11.37 22.67
CA PHE A 101 15.83 -10.32 22.85
C PHE A 101 14.79 -10.20 21.72
N LYS A 102 14.36 -11.35 21.15
CA LYS A 102 13.36 -11.40 20.05
C LYS A 102 12.13 -10.53 20.32
N GLY A 103 11.64 -10.50 21.56
CA GLY A 103 10.49 -9.69 21.96
C GLY A 103 10.75 -8.18 21.77
N LEU A 104 11.91 -7.71 22.21
CA LEU A 104 12.29 -6.30 22.08
C LEU A 104 12.37 -5.87 20.59
N PHE A 105 13.07 -6.65 19.76
CA PHE A 105 13.17 -6.35 18.33
C PHE A 105 11.82 -6.42 17.62
N ARG A 106 10.97 -7.41 17.96
CA ARG A 106 9.60 -7.49 17.43
C ARG A 106 8.82 -6.23 17.76
N THR A 107 8.87 -5.76 19.00
CA THR A 107 8.20 -4.54 19.42
C THR A 107 8.79 -3.31 18.73
N ALA A 108 10.11 -3.18 18.65
CA ALA A 108 10.78 -2.05 18.01
C ALA A 108 10.46 -1.95 16.52
N PHE A 109 10.46 -3.07 15.79
CA PHE A 109 10.13 -3.09 14.36
C PHE A 109 8.63 -2.90 14.08
N PHE A 110 7.77 -3.27 15.03
CA PHE A 110 6.32 -3.07 14.91
C PHE A 110 5.88 -1.67 15.37
N ALA A 111 6.66 -1.00 16.22
CA ALA A 111 6.31 0.31 16.78
C ALA A 111 5.92 1.36 15.72
N PRO A 112 6.62 1.50 14.57
CA PRO A 112 6.22 2.43 13.52
C PRO A 112 4.78 2.20 13.03
N VAL A 113 4.32 0.95 12.94
CA VAL A 113 2.98 0.59 12.44
C VAL A 113 1.86 1.21 13.30
N VAL A 114 2.06 1.24 14.61
CA VAL A 114 1.04 1.70 15.58
C VAL A 114 1.00 3.23 15.71
N THR A 115 2.05 3.92 15.24
CA THR A 115 2.15 5.38 15.33
C THR A 115 1.25 6.07 14.30
N SER A 116 0.79 7.30 14.60
CA SER A 116 0.08 8.13 13.63
C SER A 116 0.94 8.43 12.42
N LEU A 117 0.45 8.11 11.23
CA LEU A 117 1.16 8.34 9.97
C LEU A 117 1.51 9.83 9.80
N VAL A 118 0.55 10.72 10.04
CA VAL A 118 0.73 12.18 9.90
C VAL A 118 1.81 12.69 10.84
N ALA A 119 1.78 12.28 12.13
CA ALA A 119 2.77 12.71 13.11
C ALA A 119 4.18 12.27 12.71
N VAL A 120 4.32 11.03 12.28
CA VAL A 120 5.63 10.49 11.88
C VAL A 120 6.11 11.07 10.55
N ALA A 121 5.21 11.33 9.59
CA ALA A 121 5.55 12.00 8.34
C ALA A 121 6.11 13.41 8.58
N VAL A 122 5.55 14.16 9.55
CA VAL A 122 6.11 15.46 9.95
C VAL A 122 7.52 15.29 10.54
N ILE A 123 7.76 14.29 11.38
CA ILE A 123 9.11 14.00 11.91
C ILE A 123 10.08 13.69 10.78
N TRP A 124 9.67 12.87 9.81
CA TRP A 124 10.51 12.55 8.65
C TRP A 124 10.83 13.75 7.76
N ARG A 125 9.91 14.72 7.64
CA ARG A 125 10.22 16.01 6.97
C ARG A 125 11.41 16.73 7.63
N TYR A 126 11.49 16.70 8.96
CA TYR A 126 12.63 17.28 9.68
C TYR A 126 13.89 16.44 9.52
N LEU A 127 13.79 15.11 9.58
CA LEU A 127 14.92 14.22 9.37
C LEU A 127 15.54 14.35 7.97
N LEU A 128 14.69 14.57 6.96
CA LEU A 128 15.06 14.69 5.54
C LEU A 128 15.33 16.16 5.11
N HIS A 129 15.30 17.11 6.04
CA HIS A 129 15.53 18.51 5.70
C HIS A 129 16.95 18.74 5.17
N THR A 130 17.07 19.48 4.04
CA THR A 130 18.33 19.62 3.29
C THR A 130 19.47 20.19 4.14
N ARG A 131 19.22 21.21 4.98
CA ARG A 131 20.27 21.93 5.72
C ARG A 131 20.53 21.41 7.13
N TYR A 132 19.49 20.98 7.86
CA TYR A 132 19.60 20.59 9.28
C TYR A 132 19.05 19.19 9.58
N GLY A 133 18.68 18.43 8.54
CA GLY A 133 18.20 17.08 8.71
C GLY A 133 19.32 16.10 9.10
N MET A 134 19.00 15.19 10.01
CA MET A 134 19.96 14.18 10.49
C MET A 134 20.47 13.28 9.36
N MET A 135 19.67 13.01 8.31
CA MET A 135 20.11 12.18 7.19
C MET A 135 21.28 12.84 6.44
N ASN A 136 21.16 14.12 6.11
CA ASN A 136 22.25 14.86 5.45
C ASN A 136 23.46 15.09 6.36
N HIS A 137 23.25 15.28 7.67
CA HIS A 137 24.36 15.33 8.61
C HIS A 137 25.15 14.03 8.63
N GLY A 138 24.47 12.87 8.57
CA GLY A 138 25.15 11.57 8.45
C GLY A 138 25.89 11.40 7.11
N LEU A 139 25.33 11.89 5.98
CA LEU A 139 25.99 11.87 4.67
C LEU A 139 27.23 12.76 4.64
N ASP A 140 27.17 13.95 5.24
CA ASP A 140 28.28 14.90 5.33
C ASP A 140 29.48 14.29 6.09
N GLN A 141 29.24 13.53 7.17
CA GLN A 141 30.28 12.79 7.88
C GLN A 141 31.00 11.73 7.02
N LEU A 142 30.32 11.25 5.96
CA LEU A 142 30.88 10.30 4.99
C LEU A 142 31.47 11.01 3.76
N GLY A 143 31.50 12.36 3.73
CA GLY A 143 31.99 13.16 2.62
C GLY A 143 31.04 13.20 1.42
N ILE A 144 29.77 12.85 1.60
CA ILE A 144 28.73 12.85 0.56
C ILE A 144 27.99 14.19 0.63
N SER A 145 27.84 14.86 -0.52
CA SER A 145 27.11 16.12 -0.61
C SER A 145 25.67 15.99 -0.13
N PRO A 146 25.12 17.02 0.55
CA PRO A 146 23.73 17.01 0.99
C PRO A 146 22.75 16.80 -0.16
N VAL A 147 21.77 15.92 0.04
CA VAL A 147 20.71 15.62 -0.91
C VAL A 147 19.46 16.43 -0.54
N ASP A 148 18.81 17.02 -1.53
CA ASP A 148 17.52 17.68 -1.32
C ASP A 148 16.36 16.68 -1.47
N TRP A 149 16.17 15.89 -0.43
CA TRP A 149 15.30 14.71 -0.40
C TRP A 149 13.84 14.99 -0.81
N LEU A 150 13.32 16.18 -0.51
CA LEU A 150 11.88 16.46 -0.65
C LEU A 150 11.57 17.57 -1.67
N ASN A 151 12.58 18.35 -2.10
CA ASN A 151 12.37 19.43 -3.07
C ASN A 151 13.06 19.17 -4.42
N ASP A 152 13.74 18.04 -4.57
CA ASP A 152 14.27 17.56 -5.85
C ASP A 152 13.30 16.53 -6.44
N PRO A 153 12.82 16.69 -7.70
CA PRO A 153 11.89 15.77 -8.34
C PRO A 153 12.38 14.32 -8.40
N ASP A 154 13.69 14.10 -8.52
CA ASP A 154 14.28 12.78 -8.66
C ASP A 154 14.36 12.06 -7.29
N TRP A 155 14.46 12.80 -6.19
CA TRP A 155 14.61 12.27 -4.84
C TRP A 155 13.32 12.23 -4.03
N ALA A 156 12.32 13.04 -4.37
CA ALA A 156 11.10 13.16 -3.55
C ALA A 156 10.30 11.86 -3.45
N MET A 157 10.08 11.15 -4.57
CA MET A 157 9.38 9.87 -4.53
C MET A 157 10.21 8.75 -3.87
N PRO A 158 11.52 8.57 -4.13
CA PRO A 158 12.39 7.67 -3.37
C PRO A 158 12.37 7.91 -1.86
N ALA A 159 12.35 9.18 -1.41
CA ALA A 159 12.25 9.52 0.01
C ALA A 159 10.91 9.07 0.62
N ILE A 160 9.81 9.26 -0.10
CA ILE A 160 8.48 8.77 0.31
C ILE A 160 8.44 7.24 0.33
N ILE A 161 9.07 6.55 -0.63
CA ILE A 161 9.19 5.08 -0.62
C ILE A 161 9.95 4.61 0.62
N LEU A 162 11.08 5.22 0.94
CA LEU A 162 11.87 4.88 2.12
C LEU A 162 11.05 5.01 3.41
N PHE A 163 10.32 6.12 3.54
CA PHE A 163 9.40 6.35 4.64
C PHE A 163 8.31 5.26 4.72
N ALA A 164 7.65 4.97 3.60
CA ALA A 164 6.56 3.99 3.55
C ALA A 164 7.04 2.57 3.86
N VAL A 165 8.20 2.17 3.34
CA VAL A 165 8.83 0.88 3.66
C VAL A 165 9.11 0.80 5.16
N TRP A 166 9.79 1.78 5.74
CA TRP A 166 10.08 1.82 7.17
C TRP A 166 8.81 1.80 8.03
N LYS A 167 7.77 2.49 7.60
CA LYS A 167 6.48 2.56 8.31
C LYS A 167 5.74 1.22 8.34
N ASN A 168 5.79 0.46 7.23
CA ASN A 168 4.91 -0.68 7.01
C ASN A 168 5.60 -2.05 7.13
N PHE A 169 6.95 -2.15 7.03
CA PHE A 169 7.62 -3.45 7.00
C PHE A 169 7.37 -4.30 8.25
N GLY A 170 7.19 -3.68 9.42
CA GLY A 170 6.95 -4.37 10.68
C GLY A 170 5.64 -5.19 10.68
N TYR A 171 4.59 -4.72 10.00
CA TYR A 171 3.34 -5.46 9.85
C TYR A 171 3.54 -6.75 9.03
N ASN A 172 4.14 -6.61 7.86
CA ASN A 172 4.44 -7.75 6.99
C ASN A 172 5.44 -8.72 7.64
N MET A 173 6.40 -8.21 8.41
CA MET A 173 7.34 -9.04 9.18
C MET A 173 6.64 -9.98 10.14
N ILE A 174 5.59 -9.52 10.85
CA ILE A 174 4.83 -10.39 11.77
C ILE A 174 4.12 -11.51 10.99
N ILE A 175 3.56 -11.21 9.81
CA ILE A 175 2.90 -12.22 8.97
C ILE A 175 3.94 -13.25 8.48
N PHE A 176 5.10 -12.79 7.99
CA PHE A 176 6.18 -13.70 7.59
C PHE A 176 6.71 -14.52 8.76
N LEU A 177 6.83 -13.93 9.94
CA LEU A 177 7.28 -14.66 11.13
C LEU A 177 6.31 -15.77 11.51
N ALA A 178 4.99 -15.54 11.42
CA ALA A 178 3.98 -16.57 11.62
C ALA A 178 4.07 -17.67 10.57
N GLY A 179 4.27 -17.29 9.29
CA GLY A 179 4.49 -18.26 8.21
C GLY A 179 5.75 -19.09 8.41
N LEU A 180 6.86 -18.49 8.82
CA LEU A 180 8.11 -19.22 9.12
C LEU A 180 7.94 -20.21 10.28
N GLN A 181 7.18 -19.84 11.31
CA GLN A 181 6.92 -20.68 12.48
C GLN A 181 5.93 -21.83 12.18
N SER A 182 5.22 -21.79 11.08
CA SER A 182 4.33 -22.89 10.64
C SER A 182 5.05 -23.98 9.87
N ILE A 183 6.29 -23.77 9.46
CA ILE A 183 7.10 -24.76 8.74
C ILE A 183 7.61 -25.80 9.76
N PRO A 184 7.36 -27.11 9.56
CA PRO A 184 7.82 -28.17 10.49
C PRO A 184 9.34 -28.22 10.60
N ASP A 185 9.87 -28.29 11.82
CA ASP A 185 11.31 -28.37 12.07
C ASP A 185 11.93 -29.65 11.47
N ASP A 186 11.16 -30.76 11.39
CA ASP A 186 11.60 -32.03 10.82
C ASP A 186 12.14 -31.89 9.40
N LEU A 187 11.60 -30.96 8.59
CA LEU A 187 12.08 -30.68 7.23
C LEU A 187 13.50 -30.10 7.24
N TYR A 188 13.81 -29.25 8.21
CA TYR A 188 15.14 -28.65 8.36
C TYR A 188 16.14 -29.68 8.92
N GLU A 189 15.70 -30.54 9.83
CA GLU A 189 16.53 -31.62 10.37
C GLU A 189 16.90 -32.64 9.30
N ALA A 190 15.91 -33.10 8.50
CA ALA A 190 16.15 -34.02 7.40
C ALA A 190 17.13 -33.42 6.36
N ALA A 191 16.91 -32.18 5.96
CA ALA A 191 17.80 -31.48 5.02
C ALA A 191 19.22 -31.29 5.60
N GLY A 192 19.34 -31.10 6.92
CA GLY A 192 20.63 -31.03 7.61
C GLY A 192 21.38 -32.35 7.56
N LEU A 193 20.66 -33.49 7.72
CA LEU A 193 21.26 -34.84 7.58
C LEU A 193 21.71 -35.10 6.15
N ASP A 194 21.00 -34.58 5.14
CA ASP A 194 21.37 -34.65 3.72
C ASP A 194 22.51 -33.66 3.36
N GLY A 195 23.05 -32.91 4.31
CA GLY A 195 24.16 -31.97 4.10
C GLY A 195 23.74 -30.59 3.54
N ALA A 196 22.46 -30.26 3.54
CA ALA A 196 22.00 -28.95 3.07
C ALA A 196 22.44 -27.84 4.03
N GLY A 197 23.24 -26.90 3.53
CA GLY A 197 23.59 -25.67 4.24
C GLY A 197 22.42 -24.68 4.31
N VAL A 198 22.60 -23.55 5.03
CA VAL A 198 21.57 -22.52 5.27
C VAL A 198 20.92 -22.02 3.97
N TRP A 199 21.70 -21.80 2.93
CA TRP A 199 21.17 -21.35 1.63
C TRP A 199 20.34 -22.45 0.94
N GLY A 200 20.74 -23.72 1.04
CA GLY A 200 19.97 -24.87 0.52
C GLY A 200 18.62 -24.97 1.24
N GLN A 201 18.61 -24.93 2.56
CA GLN A 201 17.40 -24.93 3.38
C GLN A 201 16.49 -23.76 3.05
N PHE A 202 17.02 -22.54 2.89
CA PHE A 202 16.24 -21.38 2.47
C PHE A 202 15.61 -21.58 1.10
N ARG A 203 16.41 -21.99 0.09
CA ARG A 203 15.97 -22.08 -1.31
C ARG A 203 14.98 -23.21 -1.56
N PHE A 204 15.15 -24.36 -0.89
CA PHE A 204 14.39 -25.58 -1.17
C PHE A 204 13.30 -25.91 -0.14
N ILE A 205 13.35 -25.31 1.06
CA ILE A 205 12.34 -25.51 2.12
C ILE A 205 11.63 -24.19 2.42
N THR A 206 12.36 -23.20 2.93
CA THR A 206 11.75 -21.97 3.46
C THR A 206 11.01 -21.18 2.38
N TRP A 207 11.65 -20.93 1.24
CA TRP A 207 11.06 -20.13 0.17
C TRP A 207 9.81 -20.78 -0.44
N PRO A 208 9.79 -22.07 -0.81
CA PRO A 208 8.59 -22.72 -1.32
C PRO A 208 7.46 -22.79 -0.28
N MET A 209 7.77 -23.14 0.97
CA MET A 209 6.78 -23.25 2.04
C MET A 209 6.16 -21.90 2.44
N LEU A 210 6.87 -20.80 2.21
CA LEU A 210 6.33 -19.44 2.39
C LEU A 210 5.44 -18.96 1.24
N GLY A 211 5.26 -19.73 0.17
CA GLY A 211 4.46 -19.34 -1.00
C GLY A 211 3.10 -18.73 -0.65
N PRO A 212 2.23 -19.39 0.13
CA PRO A 212 0.94 -18.84 0.54
C PRO A 212 1.05 -17.55 1.36
N THR A 213 2.03 -17.47 2.27
CA THR A 213 2.30 -16.27 3.08
C THR A 213 2.81 -15.13 2.20
N MET A 214 3.70 -15.42 1.25
CA MET A 214 4.22 -14.45 0.27
C MET A 214 3.08 -13.87 -0.58
N LEU A 215 2.17 -14.71 -1.06
CA LEU A 215 0.99 -14.27 -1.80
C LEU A 215 0.11 -13.33 -0.96
N MET A 216 -0.20 -13.74 0.27
CA MET A 216 -0.99 -12.91 1.20
C MET A 216 -0.34 -11.54 1.45
N VAL A 217 0.95 -11.51 1.79
CA VAL A 217 1.70 -10.27 2.02
C VAL A 217 1.75 -9.42 0.75
N SER A 218 1.94 -10.04 -0.41
CA SER A 218 1.97 -9.34 -1.70
C SER A 218 0.64 -8.65 -2.01
N ILE A 219 -0.49 -9.33 -1.80
CA ILE A 219 -1.84 -8.75 -2.03
C ILE A 219 -2.09 -7.60 -1.06
N LEU A 220 -1.80 -7.78 0.23
CA LEU A 220 -1.99 -6.74 1.25
C LEU A 220 -1.10 -5.51 0.97
N SER A 221 0.17 -5.74 0.67
CA SER A 221 1.11 -4.64 0.35
C SER A 221 0.71 -3.91 -0.93
N MET A 222 0.40 -4.62 -2.02
CA MET A 222 -0.07 -4.01 -3.26
C MET A 222 -1.30 -3.12 -3.01
N SER A 223 -2.31 -3.65 -2.31
CA SER A 223 -3.52 -2.90 -2.00
C SER A 223 -3.23 -1.62 -1.21
N GLY A 224 -2.35 -1.70 -0.20
CA GLY A 224 -1.97 -0.52 0.60
C GLY A 224 -1.15 0.49 -0.19
N TYR A 225 -0.20 0.04 -1.00
CA TYR A 225 0.68 0.93 -1.76
C TYR A 225 -0.04 1.63 -2.92
N PHE A 226 -1.03 1.00 -3.57
CA PHE A 226 -1.87 1.69 -4.56
C PHE A 226 -2.70 2.83 -3.94
N GLN A 227 -2.94 2.80 -2.64
CA GLN A 227 -3.67 3.83 -1.90
C GLN A 227 -2.75 4.94 -1.34
N LEU A 228 -1.63 5.21 -2.00
CA LEU A 228 -0.71 6.28 -1.66
C LEU A 228 -1.42 7.64 -1.67
N PHE A 229 -1.56 8.27 -0.50
CA PHE A 229 -2.19 9.58 -0.34
C PHE A 229 -1.55 10.41 0.77
N ALA A 230 -1.57 9.89 1.99
CA ALA A 230 -1.24 10.67 3.17
C ALA A 230 0.26 11.07 3.21
N GLU A 231 1.14 10.22 2.71
CA GLU A 231 2.57 10.46 2.64
C GLU A 231 2.89 11.68 1.75
N PRO A 232 2.53 11.69 0.45
CA PRO A 232 2.77 12.87 -0.38
C PRO A 232 1.97 14.10 0.08
N TYR A 233 0.76 13.92 0.61
CA TYR A 233 -0.04 15.02 1.11
C TYR A 233 0.64 15.76 2.26
N VAL A 234 1.24 15.03 3.21
CA VAL A 234 1.89 15.63 4.39
C VAL A 234 3.33 16.03 4.10
N MET A 235 4.10 15.20 3.36
CA MET A 235 5.54 15.40 3.21
C MET A 235 5.90 16.42 2.13
N THR A 236 5.22 16.41 0.99
CA THR A 236 5.61 17.17 -0.21
C THR A 236 4.48 17.99 -0.82
N GLN A 237 3.24 17.77 -0.40
CA GLN A 237 2.04 18.39 -0.98
C GLN A 237 1.94 18.19 -2.51
N GLY A 238 2.35 16.99 -2.99
CA GLY A 238 2.38 16.64 -4.40
C GLY A 238 3.60 17.14 -5.17
N GLY A 239 4.43 18.00 -4.56
CA GLY A 239 5.64 18.58 -5.17
C GLY A 239 6.88 17.68 -5.07
N PRO A 240 8.02 18.18 -5.56
CA PRO A 240 8.17 19.30 -6.51
C PRO A 240 7.66 18.94 -7.91
N VAL A 241 7.21 19.92 -8.67
CA VAL A 241 6.79 19.75 -10.08
C VAL A 241 5.84 18.55 -10.28
N GLN A 242 4.92 18.32 -9.32
CA GLN A 242 3.95 17.21 -9.32
C GLN A 242 4.59 15.79 -9.31
N SER A 243 5.88 15.67 -8.96
CA SER A 243 6.62 14.39 -8.98
C SER A 243 6.11 13.38 -7.94
N THR A 244 5.32 13.82 -6.95
CA THR A 244 4.77 12.97 -5.91
C THR A 244 3.24 12.93 -5.88
N VAL A 245 2.57 13.56 -6.85
CA VAL A 245 1.11 13.43 -7.00
C VAL A 245 0.77 11.98 -7.35
N SER A 246 0.02 11.31 -6.49
CA SER A 246 -0.50 9.97 -6.73
C SER A 246 -1.91 10.02 -7.32
N VAL A 247 -2.42 8.88 -7.82
CA VAL A 247 -3.80 8.80 -8.32
C VAL A 247 -4.81 9.14 -7.23
N LEU A 248 -4.59 8.68 -5.99
CA LEU A 248 -5.49 8.98 -4.87
C LEU A 248 -5.38 10.45 -4.42
N TYR A 249 -4.18 11.05 -4.53
CA TYR A 249 -3.99 12.48 -4.30
C TYR A 249 -4.72 13.31 -5.36
N PHE A 250 -4.58 12.95 -6.63
CA PHE A 250 -5.30 13.58 -7.74
C PHE A 250 -6.82 13.47 -7.56
N MET A 251 -7.32 12.28 -7.19
CA MET A 251 -8.73 12.06 -6.87
C MET A 251 -9.22 12.99 -5.76
N TYR A 252 -8.43 13.12 -4.68
CA TYR A 252 -8.75 14.01 -3.57
C TYR A 252 -8.84 15.48 -4.02
N GLU A 253 -7.90 15.96 -4.85
CA GLU A 253 -7.96 17.32 -5.38
C GLU A 253 -9.21 17.54 -6.25
N GLN A 254 -9.56 16.60 -7.12
CA GLN A 254 -10.77 16.69 -7.93
C GLN A 254 -12.01 16.78 -7.05
N GLY A 255 -12.15 15.89 -6.07
CA GLY A 255 -13.36 15.80 -5.25
C GLY A 255 -13.50 16.90 -4.19
N PHE A 256 -12.42 17.26 -3.49
CA PHE A 256 -12.49 18.09 -2.30
C PHE A 256 -11.86 19.47 -2.45
N LYS A 257 -11.01 19.67 -3.44
CA LYS A 257 -10.43 20.98 -3.75
C LYS A 257 -11.19 21.68 -4.88
N TRP A 258 -11.53 20.93 -5.93
CA TRP A 258 -12.23 21.44 -7.10
C TRP A 258 -13.72 21.13 -7.11
N TRP A 259 -14.21 20.39 -6.12
CA TRP A 259 -15.61 20.00 -5.95
C TRP A 259 -16.23 19.30 -7.17
N ASN A 260 -15.41 18.62 -7.96
CA ASN A 260 -15.84 17.80 -9.08
C ASN A 260 -15.93 16.33 -8.65
N LEU A 261 -17.01 15.99 -7.97
CA LEU A 261 -17.23 14.66 -7.40
C LEU A 261 -17.47 13.60 -8.48
N GLY A 262 -18.05 13.99 -9.63
CA GLY A 262 -18.21 13.09 -10.77
C GLY A 262 -16.87 12.63 -11.33
N ALA A 263 -15.93 13.55 -11.58
CA ALA A 263 -14.58 13.22 -12.02
C ALA A 263 -13.81 12.43 -10.94
N ALA A 264 -13.87 12.83 -9.67
CA ALA A 264 -13.22 12.09 -8.57
C ALA A 264 -13.72 10.65 -8.48
N SER A 265 -15.04 10.43 -8.65
CA SER A 265 -15.61 9.09 -8.67
C SER A 265 -15.14 8.27 -9.88
N ALA A 266 -14.98 8.88 -11.04
CA ALA A 266 -14.41 8.21 -12.22
C ALA A 266 -12.95 7.78 -11.97
N VAL A 267 -12.12 8.63 -11.35
CA VAL A 267 -10.74 8.27 -10.92
C VAL A 267 -10.76 7.08 -9.97
N ALA A 268 -11.66 7.08 -8.97
CA ALA A 268 -11.79 5.98 -8.02
C ALA A 268 -12.10 4.64 -8.72
N PHE A 269 -13.01 4.64 -9.71
CA PHE A 269 -13.34 3.42 -10.44
C PHE A 269 -12.22 2.97 -11.38
N VAL A 270 -11.48 3.87 -12.01
CA VAL A 270 -10.28 3.50 -12.78
C VAL A 270 -9.25 2.86 -11.89
N LEU A 271 -8.96 3.45 -10.72
CA LEU A 271 -8.03 2.87 -9.75
C LEU A 271 -8.52 1.50 -9.25
N PHE A 272 -9.82 1.36 -8.96
CA PHE A 272 -10.42 0.08 -8.58
C PHE A 272 -10.20 -1.00 -9.65
N VAL A 273 -10.45 -0.70 -10.92
CA VAL A 273 -10.24 -1.66 -12.02
C VAL A 273 -8.77 -2.08 -12.14
N ILE A 274 -7.84 -1.12 -12.00
CA ILE A 274 -6.41 -1.41 -12.01
C ILE A 274 -6.04 -2.35 -10.84
N MET A 275 -6.44 -2.02 -9.62
CA MET A 275 -6.16 -2.82 -8.42
C MET A 275 -6.77 -4.22 -8.52
N PHE A 276 -8.00 -4.31 -8.99
CA PHE A 276 -8.70 -5.57 -9.20
C PHE A 276 -7.98 -6.45 -10.23
N GLY A 277 -7.58 -5.85 -11.35
CA GLY A 277 -6.79 -6.54 -12.40
C GLY A 277 -5.46 -7.08 -11.86
N VAL A 278 -4.72 -6.25 -11.11
CA VAL A 278 -3.45 -6.66 -10.48
C VAL A 278 -3.67 -7.80 -9.49
N THR A 279 -4.72 -7.73 -8.66
CA THR A 279 -5.04 -8.80 -7.71
C THR A 279 -5.40 -10.11 -8.42
N LEU A 280 -6.18 -10.05 -9.51
CA LEU A 280 -6.48 -11.24 -10.32
C LEU A 280 -5.23 -11.86 -10.94
N LEU A 281 -4.28 -11.03 -11.39
CA LEU A 281 -2.99 -11.51 -11.90
C LEU A 281 -2.19 -12.21 -10.82
N GLN A 282 -2.09 -11.64 -9.62
CA GLN A 282 -1.39 -12.26 -8.48
C GLN A 282 -1.99 -13.63 -8.14
N LEU A 283 -3.33 -13.74 -8.09
CA LEU A 283 -4.01 -15.01 -7.82
C LEU A 283 -3.80 -16.06 -8.92
N ARG A 284 -3.71 -15.66 -10.18
CA ARG A 284 -3.40 -16.58 -11.29
C ARG A 284 -1.98 -17.11 -11.21
N PHE A 285 -0.99 -16.25 -10.94
CA PHE A 285 0.40 -16.67 -10.80
C PHE A 285 0.60 -17.61 -9.62
N ALA A 286 -0.09 -17.37 -8.49
CA ALA A 286 -0.02 -18.26 -7.34
C ALA A 286 -0.54 -19.68 -7.65
N LYS A 287 -1.67 -19.79 -8.34
CA LYS A 287 -2.22 -21.11 -8.73
C LYS A 287 -1.32 -21.87 -9.71
N GLY A 288 -0.54 -21.17 -10.55
CA GLY A 288 0.40 -21.80 -11.46
C GLY A 288 1.70 -22.28 -10.78
N ALA A 289 2.00 -21.81 -9.59
CA ALA A 289 3.15 -22.25 -8.81
C ALA A 289 2.88 -23.52 -7.98
N ASP A 290 1.60 -23.87 -7.76
CA ASP A 290 1.16 -25.07 -7.03
C ASP A 290 0.88 -26.27 -7.98
N ALA A 291 0.97 -26.06 -9.31
CA ALA A 291 0.78 -27.08 -10.34
C ALA A 291 2.11 -27.56 -10.92
#